data_ab11b3699cc2bc245ea9b27e8bf76717
#
_entry.id   ab11b3699cc2bc245ea9b27e8bf76717
#
_cell.length_a   1.000
_cell.length_b   1.000
_cell.length_c   1.000
_cell.angle_alpha   90.00
_cell.angle_beta   90.00
_cell.angle_gamma   90.00
#
_symmetry.space_group_name_H-M   'P 1'
#
loop_
_entity.id
_entity.type
_entity.pdbx_description
1 polymer ?
#
loop_
_entity_poly.entity_id
_entity_poly.type
_entity_poly.pdbx_seq_one_letter_code
_entity_poly.pdbx_strand_id
1 'polypeptide(L)' 'MKPINIQINGKQINIGPRETLKEALDSWISNAPAQLPAHSNFTVALNHQFVPRTQYEATTLKAGDEIELLVPMSGG' A
#
# COMPACT_ATOMS: atom_id res chain seq x y z
N MET A 1 -11.87 -5.57 18.33
CA MET A 1 -11.21 -4.42 17.70
C MET A 1 -11.82 -4.17 16.35
N LYS A 2 -12.04 -2.93 16.02
CA LYS A 2 -12.71 -2.58 14.78
C LYS A 2 -11.67 -2.40 13.67
N PRO A 3 -11.97 -2.88 12.46
CA PRO A 3 -11.08 -2.60 11.34
C PRO A 3 -11.03 -1.10 11.06
N ILE A 4 -9.95 -0.69 10.45
CA ILE A 4 -9.82 0.69 10.02
C ILE A 4 -9.98 0.78 8.52
N ASN A 5 -10.39 1.93 8.06
CA ASN A 5 -10.60 2.18 6.64
C ASN A 5 -9.43 3.02 6.11
N ILE A 6 -8.81 2.53 5.06
CA ILE A 6 -7.74 3.26 4.38
C ILE A 6 -8.05 3.29 2.90
N GLN A 7 -7.23 4.02 2.15
CA GLN A 7 -7.36 4.07 0.70
C GLN A 7 -6.06 3.65 0.04
N ILE A 8 -6.17 2.84 -1.00
CA ILE A 8 -5.04 2.51 -1.85
C ILE A 8 -5.42 2.86 -3.27
N ASN A 9 -4.70 3.80 -3.85
CA ASN A 9 -4.97 4.31 -5.20
C ASN A 9 -6.43 4.73 -5.37
N GLY A 10 -6.98 5.37 -4.36
CA GLY A 10 -8.35 5.85 -4.40
C GLY A 10 -9.41 4.84 -4.01
N LYS A 11 -9.04 3.59 -3.83
CA LYS A 11 -9.98 2.55 -3.41
C LYS A 11 -9.97 2.41 -1.90
N GLN A 12 -11.15 2.40 -1.32
CA GLN A 12 -11.29 2.19 0.11
C GLN A 12 -11.19 0.71 0.43
N ILE A 13 -10.36 0.38 1.41
CA ILE A 13 -10.26 -0.99 1.90
C ILE A 13 -10.25 -0.97 3.42
N ASN A 14 -10.70 -2.08 4.00
CA ASN A 14 -10.67 -2.26 5.45
C ASN A 14 -9.51 -3.16 5.80
N ILE A 15 -8.76 -2.77 6.80
CA ILE A 15 -7.63 -3.56 7.31
C ILE A 15 -7.71 -3.65 8.80
N GLY A 16 -6.91 -4.53 9.40
CA GLY A 16 -6.84 -4.63 10.84
C GLY A 16 -6.27 -3.37 11.47
N PRO A 17 -6.64 -3.06 12.72
CA PRO A 17 -6.27 -1.79 13.34
C PRO A 17 -4.80 -1.63 13.66
N ARG A 18 -4.01 -2.69 13.53
CA ARG A 18 -2.57 -2.61 13.77
C ARG A 18 -1.77 -3.09 12.57
N GLU A 19 -2.38 -3.11 11.42
CA GLU A 19 -1.70 -3.59 10.25
C GLU A 19 -0.62 -2.62 9.82
N THR A 20 0.50 -3.17 9.39
CA THR A 20 1.58 -2.34 8.86
C THR A 20 1.37 -2.09 7.38
N LEU A 21 2.12 -1.12 6.88
CA LEU A 21 2.09 -0.83 5.46
C LEU A 21 2.49 -2.06 4.64
N LYS A 22 3.47 -2.82 5.12
CA LYS A 22 3.89 -4.04 4.43
C LYS A 22 2.76 -5.04 4.32
N GLU A 23 2.03 -5.27 5.41
CA GLU A 23 0.92 -6.21 5.40
C GLU A 23 -0.19 -5.77 4.45
N ALA A 24 -0.51 -4.49 4.46
CA ALA A 24 -1.53 -3.97 3.57
C ALA A 24 -1.11 -4.09 2.10
N LEU A 25 0.15 -3.80 1.81
CA LEU A 25 0.65 -3.92 0.44
C LEU A 25 0.66 -5.37 -0.03
N ASP A 26 1.10 -6.28 0.84
CA ASP A 26 1.12 -7.70 0.47
C ASP A 26 -0.29 -8.20 0.15
N SER A 27 -1.25 -7.83 0.97
CA SER A 27 -2.64 -8.19 0.74
C SER A 27 -3.17 -7.58 -0.55
N TRP A 28 -2.88 -6.31 -0.77
CA TRP A 28 -3.31 -5.61 -1.98
C TRP A 28 -2.74 -6.27 -3.23
N ILE A 29 -1.45 -6.56 -3.22
CA ILE A 29 -0.77 -7.15 -4.37
C ILE A 29 -1.29 -8.56 -4.65
N SER A 30 -1.56 -9.34 -3.59
CA SER A 30 -2.07 -10.69 -3.74
C SER A 30 -3.46 -10.72 -4.38
N ASN A 31 -4.25 -9.68 -4.15
CA ASN A 31 -5.60 -9.59 -4.69
C ASN A 31 -5.70 -8.70 -5.91
N ALA A 32 -4.58 -8.12 -6.34
CA ALA A 32 -4.59 -7.23 -7.48
C ALA A 32 -4.73 -8.02 -8.77
N PRO A 33 -5.37 -7.43 -9.76
CA PRO A 33 -5.35 -8.05 -11.08
C PRO A 33 -3.92 -8.14 -11.60
N ALA A 34 -3.72 -8.99 -12.59
CA ALA A 34 -2.39 -9.32 -13.10
C ALA A 34 -1.64 -8.15 -13.71
N GLN A 35 -2.17 -6.95 -13.58
CA GLN A 35 -1.55 -5.75 -14.09
C GLN A 35 -0.36 -5.27 -13.29
N LEU A 36 -0.23 -5.75 -12.06
CA LEU A 36 0.92 -5.41 -11.22
C LEU A 36 1.85 -6.62 -11.21
N PRO A 37 2.96 -6.55 -11.93
CA PRO A 37 3.92 -7.65 -11.89
C PRO A 37 4.42 -7.87 -10.47
N ALA A 38 4.52 -9.12 -10.06
CA ALA A 38 4.88 -9.46 -8.70
C ALA A 38 6.26 -8.92 -8.29
N HIS A 39 7.07 -8.58 -9.27
CA HIS A 39 8.44 -8.12 -9.02
C HIS A 39 8.68 -6.70 -9.47
N SER A 40 7.63 -5.95 -9.74
CA SER A 40 7.85 -4.59 -10.19
C SER A 40 8.35 -3.72 -9.04
N ASN A 41 9.28 -2.86 -9.35
CA ASN A 41 9.70 -1.82 -8.44
C ASN A 41 8.62 -0.76 -8.45
N PHE A 42 7.96 -0.60 -7.34
CA PHE A 42 6.98 0.46 -7.23
C PHE A 42 7.38 1.40 -6.09
N THR A 43 6.95 2.62 -6.21
CA THR A 43 7.16 3.63 -5.19
C THR A 43 5.87 3.74 -4.39
N VAL A 44 6.00 3.80 -3.07
CA VAL A 44 4.86 3.93 -2.19
C VAL A 44 4.90 5.28 -1.52
N ALA A 45 3.76 5.98 -1.56
CA ALA A 45 3.58 7.21 -0.81
C ALA A 45 2.45 7.00 0.18
N LEU A 46 2.67 7.42 1.41
CA LEU A 46 1.65 7.38 2.45
C LEU A 46 1.33 8.81 2.83
N ASN A 47 0.08 9.22 2.62
CA ASN A 47 -0.35 10.59 2.87
C ASN A 47 0.55 11.59 2.17
N HIS A 48 0.89 11.29 0.90
CA HIS A 48 1.71 12.13 0.03
C HIS A 48 3.17 12.21 0.46
N GLN A 49 3.62 11.27 1.29
CA GLN A 49 5.01 11.20 1.68
C GLN A 49 5.60 9.87 1.24
N PHE A 50 6.74 9.94 0.57
CA PHE A 50 7.43 8.74 0.14
C PHE A 50 7.83 7.87 1.32
N VAL A 51 7.59 6.56 1.20
CA VAL A 51 8.00 5.58 2.22
C VAL A 51 8.94 4.59 1.55
N PRO A 52 10.20 4.54 1.98
CA PRO A 52 11.13 3.56 1.43
C PRO A 52 10.75 2.15 1.86
N ARG A 53 11.14 1.19 1.04
CA ARG A 53 10.80 -0.22 1.28
C ARG A 53 11.25 -0.69 2.66
N THR A 54 12.39 -0.20 3.13
CA THR A 54 12.91 -0.60 4.44
C THR A 54 12.04 -0.15 5.60
N GLN A 55 11.11 0.78 5.35
CA GLN A 55 10.23 1.31 6.37
C GLN A 55 8.85 0.68 6.39
N TYR A 56 8.55 -0.20 5.44
CA TYR A 56 7.19 -0.75 5.33
C TYR A 56 6.77 -1.49 6.58
N GLU A 57 7.64 -2.30 7.15
CA GLU A 57 7.30 -3.06 8.34
C GLU A 57 7.20 -2.20 9.58
N ALA A 58 7.87 -1.06 9.59
CA ALA A 58 7.89 -0.16 10.74
C ALA A 58 6.77 0.87 10.68
N THR A 59 6.00 0.89 9.57
CA THR A 59 4.96 1.89 9.38
C THR A 59 3.60 1.28 9.68
N THR A 60 3.04 1.63 10.81
CA THR A 60 1.71 1.17 11.19
C THR A 60 0.67 2.12 10.61
N LEU A 61 -0.36 1.55 10.01
CA LEU A 61 -1.40 2.32 9.36
C LEU A 61 -2.46 2.79 10.35
N LYS A 62 -3.10 3.88 10.01
CA LYS A 62 -4.17 4.47 10.82
C LYS A 62 -5.39 4.69 9.96
N ALA A 63 -6.54 4.79 10.61
CA ALA A 63 -7.78 5.08 9.89
C ALA A 63 -7.63 6.37 9.09
N GLY A 64 -8.07 6.32 7.85
CA GLY A 64 -8.00 7.48 6.97
C GLY A 64 -6.71 7.64 6.20
N ASP A 65 -5.74 6.76 6.40
CA ASP A 65 -4.49 6.83 5.66
C ASP A 65 -4.71 6.62 4.17
N GLU A 66 -3.97 7.36 3.36
CA GLU A 66 -4.02 7.25 1.92
C GLU A 66 -2.69 6.72 1.41
N ILE A 67 -2.76 5.62 0.69
CA ILE A 67 -1.57 4.98 0.11
C ILE A 67 -1.64 5.12 -1.40
N GLU A 68 -0.52 5.53 -1.99
CA GLU A 68 -0.39 5.60 -3.43
C GLU A 68 0.74 4.68 -3.89
N LEU A 69 0.41 3.81 -4.82
CA LEU A 69 1.40 2.94 -5.46
C LEU A 69 1.69 3.50 -6.84
N LEU A 70 2.93 3.90 -7.04
CA LEU A 70 3.37 4.46 -8.31
C LEU A 70 4.28 3.43 -8.97
N VAL A 71 3.78 2.84 -10.03
CA VAL A 71 4.56 1.89 -10.81
C VAL A 71 5.30 2.67 -11.89
N PRO A 72 6.63 2.62 -11.90
CA PRO A 72 7.36 3.32 -12.94
C PRO A 72 6.97 2.73 -14.30
N MET A 73 6.55 3.61 -15.18
CA MET A 73 6.33 3.20 -16.55
C MET A 73 7.69 2.98 -17.18
N SER A 74 8.07 1.74 -17.31
CA SER A 74 9.25 1.46 -18.10
C SER A 74 8.90 1.87 -19.50
N GLY A 75 9.56 2.88 -19.98
CA GLY A 75 9.31 3.38 -21.31
C GLY A 75 9.82 2.46 -22.39
N GLY A 76 9.60 1.25 -22.25
CA GLY A 76 10.05 0.40 -23.33
C GLY A 76 9.94 -0.98 -22.94
#